data_6ff0b4c5ff2a60936f9842f495506b85
#
_entry.id   6ff0b4c5ff2a60936f9842f495506b85
#
_cell.length_a   1.000
_cell.length_b   1.000
_cell.length_c   1.000
_cell.angle_alpha   90.00
_cell.angle_beta   90.00
_cell.angle_gamma   90.00
#
_symmetry.space_group_name_H-M   'P 1'
#
loop_
_entity.id
_entity.type
_entity.pdbx_description
1 polymer ?
#
loop_
_entity_poly.entity_id
_entity_poly.type
_entity_poly.pdbx_seq_one_letter_code
_entity_poly.pdbx_strand_id
1 'polypeptide(L)'
;SRGLGDVYKRQVVKHGAYAKCNPPLRKKEDVDALWDYVRDGSVDFIGSDHATYTVAEKESGKDDIFVAPSGFLGVDLRLPLMLNAVNEKRLSMERAVDLMSTNVAKSFGLYPKKGVISAGADADFVMVDMDEVFTVDKNQNYSQSREIAKVYDGWSLKGKPVMTVVRGRVVMENGIVDEESKGWGHLLETYIEKNEEEKG
;
A
#
# COMPACT_ATOMS: atom_id res chain seq x y z
N SER A 1 -9.28 20.26 6.44
CA SER A 1 -8.70 18.92 6.34
C SER A 1 -9.50 17.94 7.19
N ARG A 2 -10.33 17.13 6.55
CA ARG A 2 -11.13 16.14 7.26
C ARG A 2 -10.25 14.90 7.44
N GLY A 3 -9.74 14.70 8.66
CA GLY A 3 -8.82 13.64 8.99
C GLY A 3 -9.34 12.24 8.64
N LEU A 4 -8.44 11.36 8.23
CA LEU A 4 -8.70 9.95 7.87
C LEU A 4 -9.58 9.21 8.90
N GLY A 5 -9.52 9.56 10.19
CA GLY A 5 -10.30 8.92 11.24
C GLY A 5 -11.82 9.05 11.14
N ASP A 6 -12.35 10.23 10.82
CA ASP A 6 -13.80 10.44 10.61
C ASP A 6 -14.30 9.73 9.34
N VAL A 7 -13.41 9.49 8.40
CA VAL A 7 -13.71 8.85 7.13
C VAL A 7 -14.01 7.37 7.34
N TYR A 8 -13.29 6.66 8.20
CA TYR A 8 -13.39 5.20 8.32
C TYR A 8 -14.76 4.70 8.80
N LYS A 9 -15.30 5.26 9.89
CA LYS A 9 -16.64 4.86 10.34
C LYS A 9 -17.73 5.27 9.35
N ARG A 10 -17.59 6.46 8.74
CA ARG A 10 -18.50 6.92 7.67
C ARG A 10 -18.39 6.09 6.40
N GLN A 11 -17.23 5.49 6.11
CA GLN A 11 -17.06 4.60 4.97
C GLN A 11 -17.89 3.32 5.11
N VAL A 12 -17.99 2.72 6.29
CA VAL A 12 -18.87 1.57 6.51
C VAL A 12 -20.33 1.96 6.29
N VAL A 13 -20.75 3.13 6.79
CA VAL A 13 -22.12 3.63 6.58
C VAL A 13 -22.38 3.93 5.10
N LYS A 14 -21.38 4.48 4.38
CA LYS A 14 -21.52 4.87 2.97
C LYS A 14 -21.43 3.68 2.02
N HIS A 15 -20.53 2.73 2.29
CA HIS A 15 -20.17 1.66 1.36
C HIS A 15 -20.60 0.26 1.84
N GLY A 16 -21.14 0.12 3.05
CA GLY A 16 -21.63 -1.16 3.58
C GLY A 16 -20.56 -2.26 3.55
N ALA A 17 -20.91 -3.39 2.98
CA ALA A 17 -20.06 -4.57 2.86
C ALA A 17 -18.72 -4.32 2.11
N TYR A 18 -18.66 -3.32 1.23
CA TYR A 18 -17.43 -2.96 0.51
C TYR A 18 -16.34 -2.39 1.43
N ALA A 19 -16.72 -1.81 2.57
CA ALA A 19 -15.78 -1.29 3.57
C ALA A 19 -15.57 -2.25 4.75
N LYS A 20 -16.14 -3.46 4.71
CA LYS A 20 -15.89 -4.49 5.74
C LYS A 20 -14.45 -4.98 5.65
N CYS A 21 -13.72 -4.95 6.77
CA CYS A 21 -12.37 -5.48 6.90
C CYS A 21 -12.14 -6.06 8.31
N ASN A 22 -11.11 -6.85 8.47
CA ASN A 22 -10.63 -7.37 9.75
C ASN A 22 -9.14 -7.03 9.92
N PRO A 23 -8.75 -6.39 11.04
CA PRO A 23 -9.61 -5.85 12.09
C PRO A 23 -10.52 -4.75 11.56
N PRO A 24 -11.70 -4.54 12.19
CA PRO A 24 -12.70 -3.58 11.69
C PRO A 24 -12.22 -2.13 11.81
N LEU A 25 -12.75 -1.27 10.94
CA LEU A 25 -12.48 0.16 10.96
C LEU A 25 -12.80 0.76 12.34
N ARG A 26 -11.88 1.57 12.86
CA ARG A 26 -11.89 2.10 14.22
C ARG A 26 -12.38 3.54 14.28
N LYS A 27 -12.53 4.06 15.50
CA LYS A 27 -12.85 5.46 15.75
C LYS A 27 -11.65 6.34 15.46
N LYS A 28 -11.90 7.66 15.38
CA LYS A 28 -10.86 8.64 15.12
C LYS A 28 -9.73 8.60 16.15
N GLU A 29 -10.06 8.44 17.43
CA GLU A 29 -9.10 8.41 18.53
C GLU A 29 -8.11 7.23 18.36
N ASP A 30 -8.61 6.06 17.98
CA ASP A 30 -7.78 4.88 17.72
C ASP A 30 -6.85 5.10 16.51
N VAL A 31 -7.36 5.75 15.47
CA VAL A 31 -6.58 6.08 14.26
C VAL A 31 -5.51 7.13 14.56
N ASP A 32 -5.83 8.15 15.36
CA ASP A 32 -4.86 9.18 15.78
C ASP A 32 -3.73 8.54 16.62
N ALA A 33 -4.07 7.67 17.59
CA ALA A 33 -3.09 6.94 18.38
C ALA A 33 -2.22 6.02 17.49
N LEU A 34 -2.81 5.36 16.48
CA LEU A 34 -2.03 4.55 15.55
C LEU A 34 -1.03 5.39 14.74
N TRP A 35 -1.40 6.62 14.35
CA TRP A 35 -0.47 7.54 13.69
C TRP A 35 0.68 7.98 14.62
N ASP A 36 0.45 8.09 15.94
CA ASP A 36 1.51 8.34 16.91
C ASP A 36 2.51 7.16 16.91
N TYR A 37 2.05 5.93 16.98
CA TYR A 37 2.90 4.73 16.90
C TYR A 37 3.62 4.57 15.55
N VAL A 38 3.01 5.01 14.48
CA VAL A 38 3.67 5.06 13.16
C VAL A 38 4.84 6.04 13.17
N ARG A 39 4.68 7.21 13.81
CA ARG A 39 5.71 8.25 13.89
C ARG A 39 6.85 7.89 14.84
N ASP A 40 6.55 7.36 16.01
CA ASP A 40 7.53 7.09 17.06
C ASP A 40 8.41 5.86 16.84
N GLY A 41 8.08 5.04 15.84
CA GLY A 41 8.84 3.84 15.49
C GLY A 41 8.30 2.53 16.06
N SER A 42 7.20 2.57 16.82
CA SER A 42 6.56 1.36 17.38
C SER A 42 5.97 0.44 16.31
N VAL A 43 5.65 0.98 15.13
CA VAL A 43 5.21 0.22 13.95
C VAL A 43 6.42 0.00 13.05
N ASP A 44 6.80 -1.24 12.79
CA ASP A 44 7.96 -1.57 11.97
C ASP A 44 7.73 -1.30 10.49
N PHE A 45 6.60 -1.77 9.93
CA PHE A 45 6.27 -1.61 8.52
C PHE A 45 4.77 -1.62 8.24
N ILE A 46 4.37 -1.22 7.02
CA ILE A 46 2.98 -1.15 6.57
C ILE A 46 2.77 -2.09 5.40
N GLY A 47 1.84 -3.03 5.55
CA GLY A 47 1.30 -3.88 4.48
C GLY A 47 0.06 -3.28 3.84
N SER A 48 -0.38 -3.83 2.71
CA SER A 48 -1.62 -3.40 2.02
C SER A 48 -2.87 -4.13 2.51
N ASP A 49 -2.70 -5.34 3.05
CA ASP A 49 -3.80 -6.28 3.32
C ASP A 49 -4.81 -6.37 2.15
N HIS A 50 -4.25 -6.33 0.91
CA HIS A 50 -5.03 -6.31 -0.31
C HIS A 50 -5.83 -7.61 -0.46
N ALA A 51 -7.14 -7.48 -0.50
CA ALA A 51 -8.06 -8.61 -0.64
C ALA A 51 -8.98 -8.43 -1.85
N THR A 52 -9.00 -9.45 -2.71
CA THR A 52 -9.73 -9.46 -3.97
C THR A 52 -11.01 -10.28 -3.85
N TYR A 53 -12.13 -9.67 -4.23
CA TYR A 53 -13.44 -10.31 -4.27
C TYR A 53 -14.20 -9.88 -5.52
N THR A 54 -15.21 -10.64 -5.88
CA THR A 54 -16.19 -10.25 -6.89
C THR A 54 -17.23 -9.30 -6.31
N VAL A 55 -17.94 -8.59 -7.17
CA VAL A 55 -19.10 -7.77 -6.77
C VAL A 55 -20.16 -8.65 -6.09
N ALA A 56 -20.45 -9.85 -6.63
CA ALA A 56 -21.43 -10.76 -6.07
C ALA A 56 -21.10 -11.19 -4.62
N GLU A 57 -19.81 -11.48 -4.34
CA GLU A 57 -19.38 -11.82 -2.98
C GLU A 57 -19.54 -10.64 -2.02
N LYS A 58 -19.28 -9.40 -2.45
CA LYS A 58 -19.53 -8.22 -1.60
C LYS A 58 -21.01 -7.93 -1.43
N GLU A 59 -21.82 -8.07 -2.48
CA GLU A 59 -23.27 -7.85 -2.43
C GLU A 59 -24.01 -8.90 -1.59
N SER A 60 -23.42 -10.08 -1.35
CA SER A 60 -24.00 -11.07 -0.43
C SER A 60 -24.20 -10.51 1.00
N GLY A 61 -23.43 -9.49 1.37
CA GLY A 61 -23.54 -8.79 2.65
C GLY A 61 -24.47 -7.57 2.63
N LYS A 62 -25.31 -7.40 1.61
CA LYS A 62 -26.18 -6.22 1.48
C LYS A 62 -27.19 -6.12 2.63
N ASP A 63 -27.80 -7.23 2.99
CA ASP A 63 -28.81 -7.29 4.05
C ASP A 63 -28.22 -7.69 5.41
N ASP A 64 -27.13 -8.46 5.40
CA ASP A 64 -26.37 -8.84 6.59
C ASP A 64 -24.87 -8.73 6.32
N ILE A 65 -24.25 -7.70 6.87
CA ILE A 65 -22.81 -7.43 6.68
C ILE A 65 -21.91 -8.58 7.16
N PHE A 66 -22.37 -9.42 8.08
CA PHE A 66 -21.60 -10.55 8.58
C PHE A 66 -21.37 -11.63 7.53
N VAL A 67 -22.25 -11.74 6.54
CA VAL A 67 -22.13 -12.71 5.43
C VAL A 67 -21.05 -12.27 4.42
N ALA A 68 -20.82 -10.98 4.23
CA ALA A 68 -19.82 -10.50 3.29
C ALA A 68 -18.40 -10.90 3.70
N PRO A 69 -17.51 -11.23 2.76
CA PRO A 69 -16.10 -11.42 3.03
C PRO A 69 -15.44 -10.12 3.48
N SER A 70 -14.45 -10.25 4.40
CA SER A 70 -13.70 -9.11 4.95
C SER A 70 -12.49 -8.77 4.10
N GLY A 71 -12.23 -7.49 3.88
CA GLY A 71 -11.11 -6.96 3.11
C GLY A 71 -11.55 -6.12 1.92
N PHE A 72 -10.65 -5.26 1.45
CA PHE A 72 -10.83 -4.41 0.26
C PHE A 72 -9.49 -4.15 -0.41
N LEU A 73 -9.52 -3.48 -1.57
CA LEU A 73 -8.31 -3.22 -2.35
C LEU A 73 -7.43 -2.15 -1.69
N GLY A 74 -6.12 -2.38 -1.64
CA GLY A 74 -5.17 -1.45 -1.02
C GLY A 74 -3.81 -1.37 -1.72
N VAL A 75 -3.41 -2.37 -2.54
CA VAL A 75 -2.05 -2.42 -3.09
C VAL A 75 -1.74 -1.25 -4.02
N ASP A 76 -2.67 -0.87 -4.88
CA ASP A 76 -2.48 0.24 -5.84
C ASP A 76 -2.37 1.61 -5.13
N LEU A 77 -2.94 1.73 -3.93
CA LEU A 77 -3.08 3.01 -3.22
C LEU A 77 -2.18 3.15 -2.00
N ARG A 78 -1.49 2.08 -1.56
CA ARG A 78 -0.64 2.13 -0.37
C ARG A 78 0.41 3.25 -0.45
N LEU A 79 1.18 3.32 -1.54
CA LEU A 79 2.18 4.36 -1.72
C LEU A 79 1.55 5.76 -1.86
N PRO A 80 0.57 6.00 -2.75
CA PRO A 80 -0.10 7.31 -2.82
C PRO A 80 -0.68 7.81 -1.51
N LEU A 81 -1.32 6.95 -0.71
CA LEU A 81 -1.84 7.32 0.61
C LEU A 81 -0.74 7.75 1.58
N MET A 82 0.42 7.07 1.57
CA MET A 82 1.57 7.44 2.40
C MET A 82 2.21 8.74 1.93
N LEU A 83 2.34 8.98 0.62
CA LEU A 83 2.84 10.26 0.07
C LEU A 83 1.90 11.43 0.44
N ASN A 84 0.59 11.20 0.39
CA ASN A 84 -0.39 12.19 0.85
C ASN A 84 -0.23 12.48 2.35
N ALA A 85 0.00 11.47 3.18
CA ALA A 85 0.25 11.65 4.62
C ALA A 85 1.55 12.43 4.89
N VAL A 86 2.59 12.28 4.07
CA VAL A 86 3.80 13.11 4.11
C VAL A 86 3.46 14.57 3.76
N ASN A 87 2.70 14.80 2.71
CA ASN A 87 2.24 16.14 2.33
C ASN A 87 1.37 16.81 3.42
N GLU A 88 0.57 16.02 4.14
CA GLU A 88 -0.21 16.47 5.30
C GLU A 88 0.64 16.64 6.58
N LYS A 89 1.96 16.41 6.50
CA LYS A 89 2.90 16.48 7.63
C LYS A 89 2.54 15.51 8.79
N ARG A 90 1.93 14.39 8.47
CA ARG A 90 1.64 13.33 9.44
C ARG A 90 2.85 12.48 9.77
N LEU A 91 3.80 12.34 8.81
CA LEU A 91 5.09 11.68 9.00
C LEU A 91 6.12 12.32 8.05
N SER A 92 7.41 12.06 8.29
CA SER A 92 8.48 12.47 7.36
C SER A 92 8.58 11.53 6.17
N MET A 93 9.25 11.97 5.10
CA MET A 93 9.53 11.14 3.93
C MET A 93 10.44 9.95 4.31
N GLU A 94 11.45 10.18 5.13
CA GLU A 94 12.37 9.14 5.61
C GLU A 94 11.59 8.05 6.34
N ARG A 95 10.66 8.45 7.21
CA ARG A 95 9.84 7.50 7.95
C ARG A 95 8.90 6.72 7.02
N ALA A 96 8.34 7.35 5.98
CA ALA A 96 7.54 6.66 4.96
C ALA A 96 8.38 5.61 4.21
N VAL A 97 9.63 5.93 3.84
CA VAL A 97 10.57 5.00 3.19
C VAL A 97 10.91 3.83 4.13
N ASP A 98 11.19 4.10 5.41
CA ASP A 98 11.44 3.04 6.38
C ASP A 98 10.27 2.05 6.47
N LEU A 99 9.06 2.57 6.64
CA LEU A 99 7.84 1.75 6.78
C LEU A 99 7.48 0.92 5.55
N MET A 100 7.81 1.40 4.36
CA MET A 100 7.37 0.79 3.10
C MET A 100 8.46 0.01 2.37
N SER A 101 9.73 0.20 2.74
CA SER A 101 10.88 -0.36 2.03
C SER A 101 11.96 -0.89 2.97
N THR A 102 12.69 -0.02 3.67
CA THR A 102 13.90 -0.41 4.41
C THR A 102 13.60 -1.43 5.52
N ASN A 103 12.60 -1.16 6.37
CA ASN A 103 12.25 -2.06 7.46
C ASN A 103 11.62 -3.37 6.97
N VAL A 104 10.86 -3.30 5.87
CA VAL A 104 10.35 -4.50 5.19
C VAL A 104 11.52 -5.38 4.75
N ALA A 105 12.50 -4.80 4.04
CA ALA A 105 13.66 -5.53 3.57
C ALA A 105 14.48 -6.15 4.72
N LYS A 106 14.65 -5.43 5.83
CA LYS A 106 15.32 -5.94 7.05
C LYS A 106 14.54 -7.09 7.68
N SER A 107 13.23 -6.93 7.86
CA SER A 107 12.36 -7.92 8.51
C SER A 107 12.27 -9.24 7.75
N PHE A 108 12.39 -9.18 6.41
CA PHE A 108 12.33 -10.36 5.54
C PHE A 108 13.70 -10.85 5.06
N GLY A 109 14.81 -10.39 5.65
CA GLY A 109 16.17 -10.84 5.32
C GLY A 109 16.62 -10.48 3.89
N LEU A 110 16.09 -9.39 3.31
CA LEU A 110 16.41 -8.93 1.96
C LEU A 110 17.39 -7.73 1.95
N TYR A 111 17.59 -7.10 3.10
CA TYR A 111 18.53 -6.00 3.26
C TYR A 111 19.98 -6.53 3.32
N PRO A 112 20.99 -5.89 2.69
CA PRO A 112 20.93 -4.62 1.94
C PRO A 112 20.70 -4.77 0.43
N LYS A 113 20.40 -5.97 -0.06
CA LYS A 113 20.13 -6.17 -1.51
C LYS A 113 18.90 -5.39 -1.97
N LYS A 114 17.89 -5.27 -1.11
CA LYS A 114 16.69 -4.46 -1.27
C LYS A 114 16.57 -3.46 -0.12
N GLY A 115 15.73 -2.44 -0.27
CA GLY A 115 15.38 -1.48 0.78
C GLY A 115 16.38 -0.37 1.00
N VAL A 116 17.36 -0.19 0.09
CA VAL A 116 18.35 0.87 0.12
C VAL A 116 18.82 1.22 -1.30
N ILE A 117 19.15 2.48 -1.52
CA ILE A 117 19.83 2.92 -2.75
C ILE A 117 21.31 3.06 -2.42
N SER A 118 22.09 2.03 -2.76
CA SER A 118 23.54 2.01 -2.52
C SER A 118 24.25 1.11 -3.53
N ALA A 119 25.56 1.27 -3.66
CA ALA A 119 26.38 0.38 -4.49
C ALA A 119 26.26 -1.08 -3.98
N GLY A 120 25.96 -2.02 -4.88
CA GLY A 120 25.75 -3.43 -4.58
C GLY A 120 24.29 -3.82 -4.30
N ALA A 121 23.38 -2.87 -4.07
CA ALA A 121 21.96 -3.14 -4.02
C ALA A 121 21.36 -3.27 -5.43
N ASP A 122 20.22 -3.92 -5.52
CA ASP A 122 19.44 -3.92 -6.77
C ASP A 122 18.92 -2.50 -7.05
N ALA A 123 18.95 -2.10 -8.33
CA ALA A 123 18.43 -0.81 -8.77
C ALA A 123 16.88 -0.83 -8.82
N ASP A 124 16.27 -0.94 -7.65
CA ASP A 124 14.81 -0.91 -7.44
C ASP A 124 14.45 0.41 -6.79
N PHE A 125 13.71 1.25 -7.48
CA PHE A 125 13.23 2.51 -6.92
C PHE A 125 11.95 3.01 -7.60
N VAL A 126 11.27 3.91 -6.90
CA VAL A 126 10.10 4.62 -7.42
C VAL A 126 10.42 6.11 -7.42
N MET A 127 10.20 6.77 -8.54
CA MET A 127 10.20 8.23 -8.63
C MET A 127 8.78 8.72 -8.33
N VAL A 128 8.70 9.78 -7.54
CA VAL A 128 7.42 10.35 -7.10
C VAL A 128 7.39 11.85 -7.39
N ASP A 129 6.25 12.34 -7.86
CA ASP A 129 5.95 13.78 -7.89
C ASP A 129 5.16 14.11 -6.62
N MET A 130 5.79 14.86 -5.71
CA MET A 130 5.19 15.22 -4.42
C MET A 130 4.15 16.34 -4.54
N ASP A 131 4.14 17.06 -5.64
CA ASP A 131 3.23 18.21 -5.85
C ASP A 131 2.01 17.85 -6.70
N GLU A 132 2.04 16.74 -7.44
CA GLU A 132 0.91 16.31 -8.24
C GLU A 132 -0.30 15.98 -7.37
N VAL A 133 -1.43 16.64 -7.68
CA VAL A 133 -2.73 16.36 -7.07
C VAL A 133 -3.56 15.58 -8.05
N PHE A 134 -4.12 14.45 -7.62
CA PHE A 134 -4.97 13.62 -8.47
C PHE A 134 -6.18 13.11 -7.70
N THR A 135 -7.22 12.73 -8.44
CA THR A 135 -8.39 12.05 -7.88
C THR A 135 -8.26 10.56 -8.11
N VAL A 136 -8.45 9.78 -7.04
CA VAL A 136 -8.49 8.32 -7.14
C VAL A 136 -9.69 7.90 -8.01
N ASP A 137 -9.42 7.19 -9.09
CA ASP A 137 -10.41 6.55 -9.95
C ASP A 137 -10.20 5.03 -9.88
N LYS A 138 -11.18 4.32 -9.32
CA LYS A 138 -11.11 2.85 -9.19
C LYS A 138 -10.87 2.15 -10.53
N ASN A 139 -11.32 2.73 -11.64
CA ASN A 139 -11.16 2.13 -12.97
C ASN A 139 -9.70 2.15 -13.46
N GLN A 140 -8.85 2.98 -12.85
CA GLN A 140 -7.41 3.05 -13.12
C GLN A 140 -6.61 2.01 -12.32
N ASN A 141 -7.22 1.30 -11.37
CA ASN A 141 -6.56 0.25 -10.61
C ASN A 141 -6.24 -0.95 -11.53
N TYR A 142 -5.06 -1.52 -11.36
CA TYR A 142 -4.63 -2.72 -12.09
C TYR A 142 -5.25 -4.01 -11.56
N SER A 143 -5.80 -3.99 -10.35
CA SER A 143 -6.46 -5.16 -9.75
C SER A 143 -7.63 -5.65 -10.62
N GLN A 144 -7.74 -6.97 -10.77
CA GLN A 144 -8.90 -7.61 -11.42
C GLN A 144 -10.21 -7.35 -10.67
N SER A 145 -10.14 -7.04 -9.38
CA SER A 145 -11.29 -6.74 -8.53
C SER A 145 -11.57 -5.24 -8.41
N ARG A 146 -11.09 -4.40 -9.34
CA ARG A 146 -11.24 -2.92 -9.27
C ARG A 146 -12.68 -2.44 -9.09
N GLU A 147 -13.68 -3.20 -9.51
CA GLU A 147 -15.09 -2.84 -9.34
C GLU A 147 -15.52 -2.73 -7.86
N ILE A 148 -14.85 -3.45 -6.95
CA ILE A 148 -15.11 -3.35 -5.51
C ILE A 148 -14.29 -2.25 -4.82
N ALA A 149 -13.41 -1.54 -5.51
CA ALA A 149 -12.54 -0.49 -4.98
C ALA A 149 -13.28 0.80 -4.65
N LYS A 150 -14.38 0.72 -3.90
CA LYS A 150 -15.26 1.86 -3.61
C LYS A 150 -14.78 2.74 -2.46
N VAL A 151 -13.92 2.24 -1.57
CA VAL A 151 -13.57 2.90 -0.30
C VAL A 151 -12.83 4.21 -0.53
N TYR A 152 -11.89 4.21 -1.46
CA TYR A 152 -11.04 5.36 -1.77
C TYR A 152 -11.44 6.08 -3.06
N ASP A 153 -12.42 5.55 -3.81
CA ASP A 153 -12.86 6.13 -5.06
C ASP A 153 -13.37 7.57 -4.87
N GLY A 154 -12.87 8.48 -5.71
CA GLY A 154 -13.17 9.91 -5.61
C GLY A 154 -12.35 10.69 -4.57
N TRP A 155 -11.40 10.06 -3.87
CA TRP A 155 -10.53 10.80 -2.95
C TRP A 155 -9.51 11.63 -3.73
N SER A 156 -9.28 12.85 -3.26
CA SER A 156 -8.18 13.69 -3.74
C SER A 156 -6.94 13.42 -2.90
N LEU A 157 -5.85 13.03 -3.56
CA LEU A 157 -4.55 12.77 -2.94
C LEU A 157 -3.50 13.69 -3.54
N LYS A 158 -2.48 14.04 -2.74
CA LYS A 158 -1.30 14.78 -3.18
C LYS A 158 -0.04 13.92 -2.99
N GLY A 159 0.72 13.79 -4.07
CA GLY A 159 1.89 12.92 -4.18
C GLY A 159 1.58 11.66 -5.00
N LYS A 160 2.26 11.52 -6.14
CA LYS A 160 1.97 10.46 -7.11
C LYS A 160 3.24 9.74 -7.56
N PRO A 161 3.24 8.38 -7.62
CA PRO A 161 4.30 7.63 -8.29
C PRO A 161 4.27 7.93 -9.80
N VAL A 162 5.40 8.34 -10.36
CA VAL A 162 5.50 8.67 -11.80
C VAL A 162 6.34 7.66 -12.58
N MET A 163 7.26 6.95 -11.91
CA MET A 163 8.05 5.89 -12.54
C MET A 163 8.41 4.82 -11.52
N THR A 164 8.40 3.57 -11.93
CA THR A 164 8.90 2.43 -11.16
C THR A 164 10.00 1.72 -11.94
N VAL A 165 11.13 1.51 -11.28
CA VAL A 165 12.29 0.80 -11.82
C VAL A 165 12.52 -0.45 -10.99
N VAL A 166 12.72 -1.58 -11.66
CA VAL A 166 13.04 -2.87 -11.05
C VAL A 166 14.30 -3.44 -11.68
N ARG A 167 15.36 -3.59 -10.88
CA ARG A 167 16.69 -4.03 -11.32
C ARG A 167 17.17 -3.27 -12.57
N GLY A 168 17.03 -1.94 -12.54
CA GLY A 168 17.49 -1.04 -13.59
C GLY A 168 16.57 -0.94 -14.83
N ARG A 169 15.47 -1.69 -14.88
CA ARG A 169 14.48 -1.59 -15.96
C ARG A 169 13.27 -0.77 -15.52
N VAL A 170 12.85 0.19 -16.31
CA VAL A 170 11.58 0.90 -16.12
C VAL A 170 10.45 -0.08 -16.41
N VAL A 171 9.59 -0.31 -15.41
CA VAL A 171 8.45 -1.24 -15.52
C VAL A 171 7.10 -0.52 -15.48
N MET A 172 7.09 0.75 -15.07
CA MET A 172 5.91 1.62 -15.12
C MET A 172 6.36 3.06 -15.30
N GLU A 173 5.67 3.80 -16.14
CA GLU A 173 5.86 5.24 -16.32
C GLU A 173 4.49 5.92 -16.47
N ASN A 174 4.28 7.01 -15.71
CA ASN A 174 3.05 7.81 -15.72
C ASN A 174 1.75 6.99 -15.55
N GLY A 175 1.80 5.96 -14.71
CA GLY A 175 0.66 5.06 -14.44
C GLY A 175 0.47 3.97 -15.49
N ILE A 176 1.31 3.88 -16.51
CA ILE A 176 1.24 2.85 -17.56
C ILE A 176 2.33 1.81 -17.28
N VAL A 177 1.91 0.56 -17.10
CA VAL A 177 2.82 -0.59 -16.95
C VAL A 177 3.37 -0.99 -18.31
N ASP A 178 4.70 -1.19 -18.39
CA ASP A 178 5.36 -1.69 -19.58
C ASP A 178 5.03 -3.19 -19.78
N GLU A 179 4.24 -3.50 -20.79
CA GLU A 179 3.84 -4.88 -21.13
C GLU A 179 5.05 -5.77 -21.50
N GLU A 180 6.15 -5.19 -22.00
CA GLU A 180 7.37 -5.93 -22.30
C GLU A 180 8.15 -6.32 -21.03
N SER A 181 7.80 -5.74 -19.89
CA SER A 181 8.35 -6.13 -18.58
C SER A 181 7.77 -7.43 -18.01
N LYS A 182 6.81 -8.03 -18.71
CA LYS A 182 6.17 -9.30 -18.34
C LYS A 182 7.21 -10.42 -18.19
N GLY A 183 7.19 -11.09 -17.04
CA GLY A 183 8.19 -12.12 -16.71
C GLY A 183 9.52 -11.57 -16.17
N TRP A 184 9.67 -10.26 -15.97
CA TRP A 184 10.88 -9.65 -15.39
C TRP A 184 11.05 -9.95 -13.90
N GLY A 185 9.99 -10.38 -13.21
CA GLY A 185 10.02 -10.75 -11.79
C GLY A 185 10.91 -11.98 -11.53
N HIS A 186 11.58 -11.99 -10.37
CA HIS A 186 12.31 -13.15 -9.85
C HIS A 186 11.88 -13.42 -8.41
N LEU A 187 11.88 -14.70 -8.02
CA LEU A 187 11.79 -15.08 -6.62
C LEU A 187 13.05 -14.57 -5.89
N LEU A 188 12.84 -13.95 -4.73
CA LEU A 188 13.94 -13.49 -3.90
C LEU A 188 14.29 -14.58 -2.88
N GLU A 189 15.58 -14.92 -2.81
CA GLU A 189 16.15 -15.75 -1.75
C GLU A 189 16.49 -14.86 -0.56
N THR A 190 16.12 -15.27 0.64
CA THR A 190 16.45 -14.52 1.86
C THR A 190 17.88 -14.86 2.32
N TYR A 191 18.56 -13.91 2.97
CA TYR A 191 19.88 -14.15 3.56
C TYR A 191 19.85 -15.15 4.73
N ILE A 192 18.68 -15.41 5.30
CA ILE A 192 18.50 -16.37 6.39
C ILE A 192 18.74 -17.79 5.90
N GLU A 193 18.25 -18.15 4.72
CA GLU A 193 18.43 -19.47 4.12
C GLU A 193 19.89 -19.78 3.77
N LYS A 194 20.64 -18.77 3.25
CA LYS A 194 22.06 -18.97 2.90
C LYS A 194 23.00 -19.22 4.08
N ASN A 195 22.67 -18.66 5.24
CA ASN A 195 23.52 -18.86 6.44
C ASN A 195 23.28 -20.25 7.11
N GLU A 196 22.23 -20.95 6.77
CA GLU A 196 21.99 -22.31 7.25
C GLU A 196 22.64 -23.37 6.35
N GLU A 197 22.69 -23.13 5.02
CA GLU A 197 23.37 -24.02 4.07
C GLU A 197 24.91 -23.98 4.18
N GLU A 198 25.50 -22.81 4.55
CA GLU A 198 26.93 -22.68 4.77
C GLU A 198 27.42 -23.26 6.12
N LYS A 199 26.52 -23.65 7.04
CA LYS A 199 26.82 -24.23 8.35
C LYS A 199 26.58 -25.75 8.43
N GLY A 200 26.11 -26.38 7.39
CA GLY A 200 25.90 -27.82 7.25
C GLY A 200 27.03 -28.47 6.46
#